data_38036245c41b33369e5fb1ceaaf940fa
#
_entry.id   38036245c41b33369e5fb1ceaaf940fa
#
_cell.length_a   1.000
_cell.length_b   1.000
_cell.length_c   1.000
_cell.angle_alpha   90.00
_cell.angle_beta   90.00
_cell.angle_gamma   90.00
#
_symmetry.space_group_name_H-M   'P 1'
#
loop_
_entity.id
_entity.type
_entity.pdbx_description
1 polymer ?
#
loop_
_entity_poly.entity_id
_entity_poly.type
_entity_poly.pdbx_seq_one_letter_code
_entity_poly.pdbx_strand_id
1 'polypeptide(L)'
;ELNLKDLTISASVSDGVNPTASDSDSLIVNRVNDAPTVENAIADQELSEDFATYTIDLNDAFKDSDSALNFSVSGNSNVLVSIENGIATISPTADWNGSETLTFTATDPSGESVSQTVNFTVAPVADIVADKATVVEDTPTIIXVLGNDTFXGDDKVVSLDTNNGPANGTVSVNPDGSVTYTPNDNYHGADSFTYIVTSGGVSESTTVNVDVTPVNDAPVAKDDIATTQEDTAVTIDVLPNDTDIDGDTLRIDSASVPSDQGTVEIVDGKLVFTPAENFNGDAEITYTVTDGXLTDXAKVXVTVXPVXDAPTIKVDAVESITEDAVNTDTVVATLTVRDTDTPEDQLTISLENNSNGYFVLVGNEVKLTQAGVDAVNNDELNLKDLTISASVSDGVNPTASDSDSLVVNRVNDAPTVENAIADQVLSEDFDAYTIDLNEVFKDSDSSLEFSV
;
A
#
# COMPACT_ATOMS: atom_id res chain seq x y z
N GLU A 1 55.65 74.43 4.49
CA GLU A 1 55.80 75.77 5.04
C GLU A 1 57.19 75.90 5.69
N LEU A 2 57.71 77.12 5.64
CA LEU A 2 58.99 77.42 6.35
C LEU A 2 58.65 77.63 7.82
N ASN A 3 59.25 76.86 8.71
CA ASN A 3 59.00 76.97 10.11
C ASN A 3 60.04 77.90 10.72
N LEU A 4 59.94 79.14 10.38
CA LEU A 4 60.85 80.18 10.85
C LEU A 4 60.62 80.43 12.30
N LYS A 5 61.61 80.27 13.15
CA LYS A 5 61.50 80.57 14.56
C LYS A 5 62.16 81.84 14.92
N ASP A 6 63.20 82.25 14.16
CA ASP A 6 63.83 83.49 14.33
C ASP A 6 64.51 83.95 13.01
N LEU A 7 64.66 85.26 12.94
CA LEU A 7 65.25 85.91 11.81
C LEU A 7 66.37 86.74 12.31
N THR A 8 67.52 86.68 11.63
CA THR A 8 68.66 87.54 11.98
C THR A 8 68.79 88.62 10.91
N ILE A 9 68.82 89.84 11.39
CA ILE A 9 69.03 91.01 10.52
C ILE A 9 70.50 91.42 10.74
N SER A 10 71.25 91.44 9.68
CA SER A 10 72.68 91.86 9.74
C SER A 10 72.87 93.05 8.82
N ALA A 11 73.67 94.01 9.29
CA ALA A 11 73.98 95.15 8.51
C ALA A 11 75.48 95.38 8.63
N SER A 12 76.07 95.86 7.54
CA SER A 12 77.52 96.19 7.56
C SER A 12 77.71 97.53 6.86
N VAL A 13 78.72 98.27 7.31
CA VAL A 13 79.09 99.55 6.75
C VAL A 13 80.64 99.55 6.42
N SER A 14 80.98 100.18 5.29
CA SER A 14 82.36 100.23 4.88
C SER A 14 82.63 101.69 4.43
N ASP A 15 83.84 102.30 4.74
CA ASP A 15 84.30 103.63 4.28
C ASP A 15 85.23 103.45 3.09
N GLY A 16 85.51 102.18 2.66
CA GLY A 16 86.34 101.91 1.53
C GLY A 16 87.86 101.83 1.85
N VAL A 17 88.18 102.12 3.06
CA VAL A 17 89.62 102.15 3.48
C VAL A 17 89.88 101.22 4.67
N ASN A 18 89.00 101.33 5.68
CA ASN A 18 89.21 100.54 6.89
C ASN A 18 88.36 99.24 6.86
N PRO A 19 88.62 98.31 7.80
CA PRO A 19 87.84 97.07 7.84
C PRO A 19 86.34 97.37 7.96
N THR A 20 85.51 96.57 7.30
CA THR A 20 84.02 96.67 7.39
C THR A 20 83.55 96.43 8.83
N ALA A 21 82.68 97.32 9.30
CA ALA A 21 82.03 97.14 10.59
C ALA A 21 80.69 96.54 10.35
N SER A 22 80.34 95.55 11.17
CA SER A 22 79.07 94.84 11.07
C SER A 22 78.42 94.70 12.42
N ASP A 23 77.06 94.67 12.40
CA ASP A 23 76.28 94.40 13.58
C ASP A 23 75.07 93.52 13.17
N SER A 24 74.52 92.77 14.06
CA SER A 24 73.39 91.92 13.78
C SER A 24 72.53 91.76 15.05
N ASP A 25 71.25 91.57 14.80
CA ASP A 25 70.29 91.32 15.87
C ASP A 25 69.25 90.30 15.38
N SER A 26 68.61 89.65 16.34
CA SER A 26 67.67 88.59 15.99
C SER A 26 66.28 88.98 16.40
N LEU A 27 65.36 88.54 15.55
CA LEU A 27 63.93 88.70 15.75
C LEU A 27 63.30 87.32 15.97
N ILE A 28 62.60 87.17 17.09
CA ILE A 28 61.88 85.90 17.38
C ILE A 28 60.56 85.96 16.70
N VAL A 29 60.26 84.91 15.93
CA VAL A 29 58.97 84.72 15.32
C VAL A 29 58.14 83.80 16.19
N ASN A 30 57.10 84.32 16.88
CA ASN A 30 56.21 83.54 17.70
C ASN A 30 55.21 82.85 16.76
N ARG A 31 55.26 81.54 16.77
CA ARG A 31 54.39 80.74 15.96
C ARG A 31 53.02 80.65 16.64
N VAL A 32 51.97 80.62 15.83
CA VAL A 32 50.60 80.36 16.27
C VAL A 32 50.25 78.92 15.86
N ASN A 33 49.72 78.15 16.74
CA ASN A 33 49.32 76.74 16.43
C ASN A 33 48.25 76.75 15.33
N ASP A 34 48.47 75.99 14.29
CA ASP A 34 47.49 75.74 13.25
C ASP A 34 46.77 74.44 13.58
N ALA A 35 45.45 74.38 13.34
CA ALA A 35 44.70 73.15 13.54
C ALA A 35 44.98 72.15 12.43
N PRO A 36 44.92 70.86 12.71
CA PRO A 36 45.13 69.86 11.67
C PRO A 36 44.00 69.95 10.62
N THR A 37 44.27 69.47 9.42
CA THR A 37 43.32 69.49 8.30
C THR A 37 43.25 68.10 7.67
N VAL A 38 42.11 67.89 6.96
CA VAL A 38 41.98 66.69 6.10
C VAL A 38 42.55 67.05 4.75
N GLU A 39 43.62 66.36 4.37
CA GLU A 39 44.31 66.64 3.10
C GLU A 39 43.85 65.66 2.01
N ASN A 40 43.88 64.39 2.28
CA ASN A 40 43.43 63.39 1.36
C ASN A 40 42.31 62.57 2.03
N ALA A 41 41.07 62.96 1.76
CA ALA A 41 39.90 62.36 2.41
C ALA A 41 39.90 60.83 2.19
N ILE A 42 39.59 60.09 3.25
CA ILE A 42 39.47 58.63 3.19
C ILE A 42 38.13 58.32 2.51
N ALA A 43 38.15 57.53 1.42
CA ALA A 43 36.97 57.13 0.70
C ALA A 43 36.16 56.11 1.54
N ASP A 44 34.84 56.05 1.31
CA ASP A 44 34.00 55.03 1.88
C ASP A 44 34.52 53.64 1.46
N GLN A 45 34.41 52.67 2.34
CA GLN A 45 34.97 51.33 2.16
C GLN A 45 33.85 50.33 1.83
N GLU A 46 33.99 49.63 0.70
CA GLU A 46 33.06 48.59 0.26
C GLU A 46 33.78 47.26 0.36
N LEU A 47 33.32 46.44 1.26
CA LEU A 47 34.04 45.20 1.64
C LEU A 47 33.07 44.03 1.59
N SER A 48 33.58 42.83 1.61
CA SER A 48 32.83 41.62 1.77
C SER A 48 33.11 41.03 3.15
N GLU A 49 32.16 40.30 3.68
CA GLU A 49 32.30 39.55 4.92
C GLU A 49 33.62 38.79 4.95
N ASP A 50 34.28 38.79 6.09
CA ASP A 50 35.58 38.12 6.30
C ASP A 50 36.70 38.64 5.38
N PHE A 51 36.65 39.94 5.04
CA PHE A 51 37.68 40.53 4.21
C PHE A 51 39.06 40.40 4.84
N ALA A 52 40.10 40.35 4.02
CA ALA A 52 41.48 40.30 4.51
C ALA A 52 41.87 41.61 5.20
N THR A 53 42.59 41.52 6.29
CA THR A 53 43.08 42.68 7.02
C THR A 53 43.86 43.58 6.07
N TYR A 54 43.65 44.88 6.18
CA TYR A 54 44.37 45.89 5.37
C TYR A 54 44.60 47.15 6.17
N THR A 55 45.32 48.10 5.61
CA THR A 55 45.68 49.31 6.35
C THR A 55 45.23 50.56 5.61
N ILE A 56 44.98 51.60 6.40
CA ILE A 56 44.75 52.97 5.94
C ILE A 56 45.78 53.85 6.62
N ASP A 57 46.59 54.63 5.81
CA ASP A 57 47.59 55.52 6.37
C ASP A 57 46.95 56.84 6.73
N LEU A 58 46.73 57.06 8.03
CA LEU A 58 46.13 58.28 8.53
C LEU A 58 47.06 59.49 8.38
N ASN A 59 48.40 59.23 8.33
CA ASN A 59 49.36 60.29 8.09
C ASN A 59 49.21 60.90 6.69
N ASP A 60 48.68 60.13 5.75
CA ASP A 60 48.41 60.60 4.43
C ASP A 60 47.10 61.39 4.35
N ALA A 61 46.12 60.98 5.17
CA ALA A 61 44.77 61.56 5.18
C ALA A 61 44.77 62.92 5.88
N PHE A 62 45.49 63.05 6.98
CA PHE A 62 45.45 64.25 7.83
C PHE A 62 46.85 64.89 7.83
N LYS A 63 46.87 66.24 7.87
CA LYS A 63 48.11 66.99 7.90
C LYS A 63 47.98 68.08 8.96
N ASP A 64 49.15 68.39 9.52
CA ASP A 64 49.32 69.50 10.43
C ASP A 64 50.64 70.15 10.04
N SER A 65 50.61 71.49 9.86
CA SER A 65 51.79 72.20 9.35
C SER A 65 52.86 72.36 10.39
N ASP A 66 52.58 72.24 11.64
CA ASP A 66 53.54 72.55 12.71
C ASP A 66 53.60 71.52 13.82
N SER A 67 52.82 70.42 13.75
CA SER A 67 52.79 69.48 14.87
C SER A 67 52.69 68.06 14.37
N ALA A 68 53.07 67.11 15.22
CA ALA A 68 52.82 65.73 15.00
C ALA A 68 51.40 65.46 15.49
N LEU A 69 50.71 64.48 14.86
CA LEU A 69 49.29 64.20 15.16
C LEU A 69 49.14 62.88 15.94
N ASN A 70 48.17 62.88 16.85
CA ASN A 70 47.65 61.65 17.46
C ASN A 70 46.33 61.33 16.82
N PHE A 71 46.06 60.05 16.58
CA PHE A 71 44.86 59.57 15.90
C PHE A 71 44.00 58.75 16.80
N SER A 72 42.69 58.85 16.60
CA SER A 72 41.71 58.03 17.29
C SER A 72 40.57 57.66 16.36
N VAL A 73 39.79 56.64 16.72
CA VAL A 73 38.64 56.22 15.93
C VAL A 73 37.47 55.94 16.89
N SER A 74 36.29 56.21 16.41
CA SER A 74 35.05 55.86 17.14
C SER A 74 34.02 55.36 16.18
N GLY A 75 33.00 54.64 16.70
CA GLY A 75 31.93 54.07 15.90
C GLY A 75 32.22 52.66 15.38
N ASN A 76 33.35 52.13 15.69
CA ASN A 76 33.81 50.85 15.18
C ASN A 76 33.48 49.72 16.16
N SER A 77 32.25 49.16 16.03
CA SER A 77 31.81 48.04 16.86
C SER A 77 32.20 46.71 16.26
N ASN A 78 32.02 46.57 14.97
CA ASN A 78 32.22 45.30 14.26
C ASN A 78 33.32 45.36 13.22
N VAL A 79 33.63 46.56 12.71
CA VAL A 79 34.82 46.79 11.93
C VAL A 79 35.95 47.06 12.95
N LEU A 80 36.88 46.18 13.06
CA LEU A 80 37.94 46.26 14.08
C LEU A 80 39.06 47.16 13.55
N VAL A 81 39.50 48.14 14.39
CA VAL A 81 40.53 49.09 14.01
C VAL A 81 41.54 49.17 15.13
N SER A 82 42.83 49.04 14.80
CA SER A 82 43.94 49.37 15.69
C SER A 82 44.81 50.39 14.99
N ILE A 83 45.28 51.39 15.74
CA ILE A 83 46.10 52.48 15.17
C ILE A 83 47.44 52.47 15.83
N GLU A 84 48.50 52.38 15.02
CA GLU A 84 49.88 52.43 15.50
C GLU A 84 50.70 53.23 14.52
N ASN A 85 51.44 54.25 15.00
CA ASN A 85 52.27 55.10 14.17
C ASN A 85 51.51 55.76 13.01
N GLY A 86 50.25 56.06 13.25
CA GLY A 86 49.42 56.69 12.24
C GLY A 86 48.89 55.76 11.19
N ILE A 87 49.10 54.46 11.33
CA ILE A 87 48.57 53.44 10.42
C ILE A 87 47.39 52.78 11.10
N ALA A 88 46.24 52.86 10.49
CA ALA A 88 45.03 52.17 10.96
C ALA A 88 44.98 50.79 10.29
N THR A 89 44.99 49.71 11.09
CA THR A 89 44.84 48.35 10.62
C THR A 89 43.37 47.99 10.76
N ILE A 90 42.73 47.62 9.63
CA ILE A 90 41.29 47.32 9.54
C ILE A 90 41.11 45.82 9.45
N SER A 91 40.30 45.22 10.32
CA SER A 91 40.06 43.77 10.36
C SER A 91 38.57 43.50 10.52
N PRO A 92 38.07 42.39 9.96
CA PRO A 92 36.64 42.03 10.13
C PRO A 92 36.37 41.35 11.46
N THR A 93 35.16 41.49 11.95
CA THR A 93 34.58 40.54 12.89
C THR A 93 34.12 39.35 12.05
N ALA A 94 34.52 38.15 12.43
CA ALA A 94 34.18 36.94 11.65
C ALA A 94 32.68 36.84 11.45
N ASP A 95 32.25 36.56 10.23
CA ASP A 95 30.86 36.32 9.85
C ASP A 95 29.94 37.53 10.00
N TRP A 96 30.51 38.71 10.28
CA TRP A 96 29.69 39.93 10.41
C TRP A 96 29.48 40.61 9.09
N ASN A 97 28.27 41.01 8.80
CA ASN A 97 27.97 41.89 7.67
C ASN A 97 27.06 43.02 8.13
N GLY A 98 27.12 44.13 7.43
CA GLY A 98 26.33 45.28 7.79
C GLY A 98 27.06 46.57 7.41
N SER A 99 26.62 47.67 8.02
CA SER A 99 27.23 48.97 7.79
C SER A 99 27.57 49.65 9.10
N GLU A 100 28.75 50.29 9.14
CA GLU A 100 29.17 51.11 10.28
C GLU A 100 29.75 52.40 9.72
N THR A 101 29.49 53.54 10.44
CA THR A 101 30.11 54.80 10.14
C THR A 101 31.19 55.04 11.19
N LEU A 102 32.44 55.05 10.77
CA LEU A 102 33.57 55.28 11.65
C LEU A 102 34.00 56.76 11.55
N THR A 103 34.37 57.33 12.69
CA THR A 103 34.89 58.70 12.74
C THR A 103 36.37 58.60 13.13
N PHE A 104 37.25 59.04 12.20
CA PHE A 104 38.70 59.15 12.46
C PHE A 104 38.97 60.59 12.87
N THR A 105 39.72 60.79 13.93
CA THR A 105 40.01 62.09 14.51
C THR A 105 41.52 62.25 14.64
N ALA A 106 42.07 63.34 14.11
CA ALA A 106 43.47 63.73 14.27
C ALA A 106 43.50 64.90 15.28
N THR A 107 44.35 64.77 16.31
CA THR A 107 44.45 65.78 17.34
C THR A 107 45.93 66.19 17.50
N ASP A 108 46.22 67.54 17.49
CA ASP A 108 47.54 68.04 17.69
C ASP A 108 47.86 68.12 19.19
N PRO A 109 49.15 68.39 19.57
CA PRO A 109 49.49 68.52 20.97
C PRO A 109 48.81 69.63 21.75
N SER A 110 48.28 70.61 21.01
CA SER A 110 47.53 71.73 21.65
C SER A 110 46.09 71.37 21.93
N GLY A 111 45.60 70.24 21.42
CA GLY A 111 44.24 69.80 21.63
C GLY A 111 43.26 70.17 20.56
N GLU A 112 43.76 70.83 19.50
CA GLU A 112 42.86 71.09 18.33
C GLU A 112 42.76 69.84 17.49
N SER A 113 41.58 69.63 16.90
CA SER A 113 41.33 68.37 16.17
C SER A 113 40.50 68.58 14.94
N VAL A 114 40.58 67.63 14.02
CA VAL A 114 39.71 67.54 12.87
C VAL A 114 39.26 66.06 12.73
N SER A 115 38.05 65.87 12.30
CA SER A 115 37.46 64.51 12.15
C SER A 115 36.95 64.34 10.73
N GLN A 116 36.96 63.06 10.32
CA GLN A 116 36.34 62.66 9.08
C GLN A 116 35.56 61.36 9.34
N THR A 117 34.30 61.33 8.84
CA THR A 117 33.49 60.09 8.88
C THR A 117 33.74 59.30 7.60
N VAL A 118 33.79 57.96 7.75
CA VAL A 118 33.99 57.00 6.66
C VAL A 118 32.92 55.92 6.83
N ASN A 119 32.16 55.65 5.78
CA ASN A 119 31.19 54.57 5.81
C ASN A 119 31.87 53.27 5.40
N PHE A 120 31.69 52.25 6.21
CA PHE A 120 32.17 50.89 5.93
C PHE A 120 30.95 50.03 5.68
N THR A 121 30.83 49.48 4.47
CA THR A 121 29.74 48.55 4.12
C THR A 121 30.36 47.18 3.89
N VAL A 122 29.90 46.17 4.66
CA VAL A 122 30.39 44.82 4.58
C VAL A 122 29.26 43.98 4.02
N ALA A 123 29.39 43.55 2.78
CA ALA A 123 28.36 42.76 2.10
C ALA A 123 28.35 41.34 2.63
N PRO A 124 27.14 40.71 2.77
CA PRO A 124 27.08 39.34 3.23
C PRO A 124 27.64 38.32 2.25
N VAL A 125 28.14 37.22 2.79
CA VAL A 125 28.52 36.02 2.06
C VAL A 125 27.75 34.87 2.71
N ALA A 126 27.18 33.98 1.91
CA ALA A 126 26.42 32.88 2.48
C ALA A 126 27.37 31.80 3.00
N ASP A 127 27.32 31.57 4.29
CA ASP A 127 28.15 30.57 4.94
C ASP A 127 27.39 29.28 5.19
N ILE A 128 26.07 29.34 5.26
CA ILE A 128 25.21 28.19 5.60
C ILE A 128 24.83 27.44 4.32
N VAL A 129 24.93 26.11 4.34
CA VAL A 129 24.62 25.26 3.19
C VAL A 129 23.62 24.21 3.62
N ALA A 130 22.59 24.00 2.78
CA ALA A 130 21.56 23.02 3.07
C ALA A 130 22.14 21.62 3.25
N ASP A 131 21.53 20.84 4.12
CA ASP A 131 21.97 19.50 4.47
C ASP A 131 21.03 18.43 3.95
N LYS A 132 21.57 17.24 3.81
CA LYS A 132 20.80 16.01 3.58
C LYS A 132 21.24 14.99 4.61
N ALA A 133 20.28 14.28 5.18
CA ALA A 133 20.57 13.25 6.16
C ALA A 133 19.74 12.02 5.90
N THR A 134 20.30 10.85 6.13
CA THR A 134 19.61 9.58 6.06
C THR A 134 19.50 9.05 7.48
N VAL A 135 18.28 8.73 7.91
CA VAL A 135 18.00 8.32 9.27
C VAL A 135 17.23 7.00 9.19
N VAL A 136 17.53 6.07 10.07
CA VAL A 136 16.81 4.81 10.14
C VAL A 136 15.57 5.00 11.02
N GLU A 137 14.45 4.49 10.57
CA GLU A 137 13.18 4.50 11.30
C GLU A 137 13.39 4.11 12.77
N ASP A 138 12.69 4.81 13.67
CA ASP A 138 12.71 4.54 15.11
C ASP A 138 14.08 4.75 15.79
N THR A 139 15.01 5.41 15.11
CA THR A 139 16.38 5.59 15.64
C THR A 139 16.73 7.08 15.71
N PRO A 140 16.90 7.67 16.92
CA PRO A 140 17.41 9.03 17.00
C PRO A 140 18.80 9.13 16.35
N THR A 141 19.05 10.18 15.58
CA THR A 141 20.29 10.31 14.80
C THR A 141 20.86 11.72 14.96
N ILE A 142 22.17 11.83 15.19
CA ILE A 142 22.88 13.10 15.27
C ILE A 142 23.28 13.53 13.87
N ILE A 143 22.95 14.79 13.56
CA ILE A 143 23.23 15.37 12.23
C ILE A 143 24.19 16.53 12.41
N UNK A 144 25.19 16.66 11.96
CA UNK A 144 26.09 17.49 12.07
C UNK A 144 25.90 18.53 11.19
N VAL A 145 25.04 19.35 11.27
CA VAL A 145 24.59 20.41 10.37
C VAL A 145 25.65 21.44 10.01
N LEU A 146 26.63 21.64 10.86
CA LEU A 146 27.70 22.61 10.56
C LEU A 146 28.81 22.07 9.67
N GLY A 147 28.76 20.82 9.32
CA GLY A 147 29.87 20.14 8.65
C GLY A 147 30.19 20.64 7.25
N ASN A 148 29.20 21.19 6.57
CA ASN A 148 29.37 21.73 5.21
C ASN A 148 29.32 23.26 5.19
N ASP A 149 29.19 23.90 6.35
CA ASP A 149 29.10 25.34 6.48
C ASP A 149 30.50 25.96 6.59
N THR A 150 30.64 27.27 6.29
CA THR A 150 31.93 27.97 6.24
C THR A 150 32.10 29.03 7.33
N PHE A 151 31.23 28.99 8.35
CA PHE A 151 31.34 29.98 9.43
C PHE A 151 32.70 29.91 10.10
N UNK A 152 33.25 31.11 10.26
CA UNK A 152 34.46 31.23 10.73
C UNK A 152 34.54 31.55 12.13
N GLY A 153 33.44 32.09 12.69
CA GLY A 153 33.46 32.64 14.05
C GLY A 153 33.43 31.60 15.13
N ASP A 154 34.05 31.89 16.21
CA ASP A 154 34.05 31.00 17.36
C ASP A 154 32.80 31.19 18.21
N ASP A 155 32.01 32.21 17.95
CA ASP A 155 30.82 32.56 18.71
C ASP A 155 29.51 31.99 18.12
N LYS A 156 29.64 31.09 17.14
CA LYS A 156 28.45 30.60 16.44
C LYS A 156 27.53 29.79 17.36
N VAL A 157 26.23 30.02 17.20
CA VAL A 157 25.17 29.37 17.98
C VAL A 157 24.17 28.80 16.99
N VAL A 158 23.86 27.48 17.15
CA VAL A 158 22.84 26.82 16.35
C VAL A 158 21.50 26.89 17.11
N SER A 159 20.46 27.23 16.40
CA SER A 159 19.10 27.21 16.95
C SER A 159 18.15 26.68 15.90
N LEU A 160 16.89 26.44 16.28
CA LEU A 160 15.90 25.84 15.41
C LEU A 160 14.82 26.85 15.08
N ASP A 161 14.35 26.84 13.85
CA ASP A 161 13.21 27.65 13.46
C ASP A 161 11.95 26.88 13.82
N THR A 162 11.30 27.30 14.92
CA THR A 162 10.13 26.60 15.44
C THR A 162 8.91 26.67 14.52
N ASN A 163 8.91 27.58 13.56
CA ASN A 163 7.83 27.67 12.58
C ASN A 163 8.02 26.73 11.41
N ASN A 164 9.22 26.18 11.26
CA ASN A 164 9.57 25.28 10.17
C ASN A 164 10.26 24.03 10.70
N GLY A 165 9.64 23.43 11.71
CA GLY A 165 10.11 22.20 12.31
C GLY A 165 9.68 20.98 11.52
N PRO A 166 10.17 19.79 11.90
CA PRO A 166 9.82 18.57 11.18
C PRO A 166 8.37 18.19 11.39
N ALA A 167 7.72 17.70 10.33
CA ALA A 167 6.33 17.27 10.39
C ALA A 167 6.20 15.88 11.03
N ASN A 168 7.23 15.08 10.94
CA ASN A 168 7.16 13.65 11.29
C ASN A 168 8.25 13.23 12.26
N GLY A 169 8.66 14.14 13.12
CA GLY A 169 9.68 13.86 14.10
C GLY A 169 9.91 15.04 15.02
N THR A 170 10.96 14.96 15.83
CA THR A 170 11.38 16.06 16.70
C THR A 170 12.86 16.32 16.51
N VAL A 171 13.29 17.55 16.82
CA VAL A 171 14.69 17.92 16.74
C VAL A 171 15.09 18.65 18.01
N SER A 172 16.35 18.48 18.41
CA SER A 172 16.94 19.21 19.50
C SER A 172 18.39 19.54 19.17
N VAL A 173 18.88 20.69 19.69
CA VAL A 173 20.25 21.14 19.44
C VAL A 173 21.13 20.60 20.56
N ASN A 174 22.27 20.05 20.20
CA ASN A 174 23.24 19.53 21.13
C ASN A 174 24.27 20.61 21.50
N PRO A 175 24.96 20.47 22.64
CA PRO A 175 25.93 21.49 23.08
C PRO A 175 27.05 21.77 22.07
N ASP A 176 27.37 20.83 21.21
CA ASP A 176 28.43 21.00 20.21
C ASP A 176 27.92 21.63 18.89
N GLY A 177 26.65 22.00 18.84
CA GLY A 177 26.05 22.60 17.64
C GLY A 177 25.46 21.60 16.67
N SER A 178 25.60 20.29 16.92
CA SER A 178 24.92 19.29 16.13
C SER A 178 23.44 19.23 16.52
N VAL A 179 22.64 18.54 15.71
CA VAL A 179 21.20 18.42 15.93
C VAL A 179 20.84 16.95 16.00
N THR A 180 20.05 16.57 17.02
CA THR A 180 19.50 15.21 17.08
C THR A 180 18.10 15.23 16.50
N TYR A 181 17.88 14.43 15.47
CA TYR A 181 16.56 14.22 14.87
C TYR A 181 16.02 12.87 15.32
N THR A 182 14.78 12.84 15.80
CA THR A 182 14.12 11.62 16.26
C THR A 182 12.83 11.46 15.43
N PRO A 183 12.76 10.47 14.54
CA PRO A 183 11.53 10.27 13.78
C PRO A 183 10.38 9.83 14.69
N ASN A 184 9.16 10.15 14.32
CA ASN A 184 7.98 9.60 15.00
C ASN A 184 7.99 8.09 14.87
N ASP A 185 7.36 7.39 15.81
CA ASP A 185 7.32 5.92 15.81
C ASP A 185 6.80 5.40 14.48
N ASN A 186 7.53 4.47 13.88
CA ASN A 186 7.17 3.78 12.64
C ASN A 186 7.02 4.70 11.43
N TYR A 187 7.51 5.94 11.52
CA TYR A 187 7.48 6.82 10.36
C TYR A 187 8.67 6.53 9.45
N HIS A 188 8.41 6.40 8.16
CA HIS A 188 9.46 6.41 7.13
C HIS A 188 9.01 7.30 5.98
N GLY A 189 9.97 7.87 5.30
CA GLY A 189 9.70 8.81 4.22
C GLY A 189 10.47 10.10 4.40
N ALA A 190 10.10 11.11 3.65
CA ALA A 190 10.76 12.41 3.66
C ALA A 190 10.29 13.27 4.82
N ASP A 191 11.23 14.03 5.39
CA ASP A 191 10.94 15.02 6.40
C ASP A 191 11.92 16.16 6.20
N SER A 192 11.70 17.28 6.86
CA SER A 192 12.63 18.42 6.79
C SER A 192 12.44 19.33 7.97
N PHE A 193 13.49 20.08 8.29
CA PHE A 193 13.42 21.13 9.29
C PHE A 193 14.41 22.21 8.95
N THR A 194 14.23 23.41 9.53
CA THR A 194 15.08 24.56 9.30
C THR A 194 15.88 24.87 10.55
N TYR A 195 17.20 25.05 10.39
CA TYR A 195 18.04 25.51 11.48
C TYR A 195 18.62 26.86 11.15
N ILE A 196 19.05 27.55 12.20
CA ILE A 196 19.57 28.92 12.15
C ILE A 196 20.95 28.89 12.79
N VAL A 197 21.92 29.55 12.14
CA VAL A 197 23.23 29.80 12.75
C VAL A 197 23.38 31.30 12.97
N THR A 198 23.68 31.70 14.17
CA THR A 198 24.02 33.09 14.51
C THR A 198 25.52 33.14 14.79
N SER A 199 26.24 33.96 14.02
CA SER A 199 27.67 34.16 14.18
C SER A 199 27.97 35.61 13.85
N GLY A 200 28.90 36.26 14.59
CA GLY A 200 29.19 37.67 14.40
C GLY A 200 27.98 38.54 14.60
N GLY A 201 26.96 38.09 15.34
CA GLY A 201 25.77 38.86 15.57
C GLY A 201 24.77 38.83 14.42
N VAL A 202 25.01 38.04 13.37
CA VAL A 202 24.15 37.95 12.19
C VAL A 202 23.67 36.51 12.07
N SER A 203 22.41 36.31 11.62
CA SER A 203 21.81 34.99 11.50
C SER A 203 21.58 34.60 10.06
N GLU A 204 21.86 33.35 9.74
CA GLU A 204 21.53 32.73 8.47
C GLU A 204 20.72 31.47 8.76
N SER A 205 19.89 31.03 7.83
CA SER A 205 19.10 29.82 8.00
C SER A 205 19.07 29.00 6.73
N THR A 206 18.88 27.68 6.89
CA THR A 206 18.74 26.76 5.78
C THR A 206 17.98 25.51 6.24
N THR A 207 17.73 24.62 5.30
CA THR A 207 16.93 23.43 5.51
C THR A 207 17.82 22.19 5.62
N VAL A 208 17.42 21.27 6.51
CA VAL A 208 17.92 19.90 6.51
C VAL A 208 16.84 19.03 5.91
N ASN A 209 17.13 18.34 4.84
CA ASN A 209 16.22 17.37 4.24
C ASN A 209 16.60 16.00 4.79
N VAL A 210 15.59 15.32 5.37
CA VAL A 210 15.79 14.04 6.03
C VAL A 210 15.09 12.97 5.24
N ASP A 211 15.76 11.88 4.96
CA ASP A 211 15.16 10.68 4.37
C ASP A 211 15.17 9.59 5.43
N VAL A 212 13.98 9.27 5.96
CA VAL A 212 13.87 8.23 6.99
C VAL A 212 13.62 6.90 6.28
N THR A 213 14.58 5.99 6.39
CA THR A 213 14.50 4.71 5.73
C THR A 213 13.73 3.72 6.60
N PRO A 214 12.91 2.85 5.98
CA PRO A 214 12.10 1.91 6.75
C PRO A 214 12.93 0.79 7.35
N VAL A 215 12.40 0.24 8.47
CA VAL A 215 12.80 -1.06 8.99
C VAL A 215 11.58 -1.94 8.78
N ASN A 216 11.75 -3.09 8.14
CA ASN A 216 10.60 -3.93 7.82
C ASN A 216 9.95 -4.46 9.09
N ASP A 217 8.68 -4.15 9.28
CA ASP A 217 7.82 -4.72 10.33
C ASP A 217 6.93 -5.79 9.70
N ALA A 218 6.56 -6.79 10.49
CA ALA A 218 5.68 -7.85 9.99
C ALA A 218 4.28 -7.28 9.72
N PRO A 219 3.58 -7.85 8.73
CA PRO A 219 2.19 -7.44 8.52
C PRO A 219 1.33 -7.85 9.71
N VAL A 220 0.16 -7.25 9.81
CA VAL A 220 -0.83 -7.59 10.83
C VAL A 220 -2.04 -8.16 10.13
N ALA A 221 -2.25 -9.47 10.27
CA ALA A 221 -3.39 -10.14 9.70
C ALA A 221 -4.55 -10.14 10.67
N LYS A 222 -5.75 -9.91 10.16
CA LYS A 222 -6.97 -9.92 10.96
C LYS A 222 -7.90 -11.02 10.49
N ASP A 223 -8.58 -11.64 11.44
CA ASP A 223 -9.52 -12.70 11.12
C ASP A 223 -10.65 -12.20 10.24
N ASP A 224 -11.16 -13.11 9.41
CA ASP A 224 -12.25 -12.85 8.49
C ASP A 224 -13.40 -13.80 8.75
N ILE A 225 -14.56 -13.47 8.19
CA ILE A 225 -15.71 -14.35 8.21
C ILE A 225 -16.24 -14.47 6.79
N ALA A 226 -16.85 -15.61 6.49
CA ALA A 226 -17.48 -15.84 5.21
C ALA A 226 -18.62 -16.81 5.38
N THR A 227 -19.53 -16.83 4.42
CA THR A 227 -20.64 -17.78 4.41
C THR A 227 -20.74 -18.41 3.03
N THR A 228 -21.14 -19.66 2.97
CA THR A 228 -21.46 -20.30 1.72
C THR A 228 -22.50 -21.36 2.02
N GLN A 229 -22.99 -22.01 0.97
CA GLN A 229 -23.87 -23.14 1.12
C GLN A 229 -23.08 -24.42 0.89
N GLU A 230 -23.56 -25.48 1.48
CA GLU A 230 -23.06 -26.82 1.28
C GLU A 230 -22.83 -27.07 -0.22
N ASP A 231 -21.73 -27.70 -0.54
CA ASP A 231 -21.35 -28.06 -1.91
C ASP A 231 -21.16 -26.88 -2.86
N THR A 232 -21.01 -25.65 -2.31
CA THR A 232 -20.83 -24.45 -3.10
C THR A 232 -19.52 -23.76 -2.71
N ALA A 233 -18.61 -23.62 -3.65
CA ALA A 233 -17.33 -22.92 -3.41
C ALA A 233 -17.59 -21.43 -3.19
N VAL A 234 -16.74 -20.79 -2.37
CA VAL A 234 -16.81 -19.37 -2.10
C VAL A 234 -15.42 -18.76 -2.24
N THR A 235 -15.38 -17.57 -2.83
CA THR A 235 -14.14 -16.79 -2.96
C THR A 235 -14.13 -15.76 -1.83
N ILE A 236 -13.03 -15.73 -1.08
CA ILE A 236 -12.90 -14.88 0.09
C ILE A 236 -11.70 -13.96 -0.10
N ASP A 237 -11.95 -12.66 -0.04
CA ASP A 237 -10.90 -11.64 -0.17
C ASP A 237 -10.46 -11.27 1.24
N VAL A 238 -9.38 -11.86 1.71
CA VAL A 238 -8.95 -11.71 3.11
C VAL A 238 -7.99 -10.54 3.33
N LEU A 239 -7.38 -10.00 2.27
CA LEU A 239 -6.34 -8.97 2.43
C LEU A 239 -6.85 -7.57 2.78
N PRO A 240 -8.08 -7.16 2.43
CA PRO A 240 -8.46 -5.76 2.68
C PRO A 240 -8.44 -5.28 4.12
N ASN A 241 -8.58 -6.17 5.11
CA ASN A 241 -8.50 -5.78 6.52
C ASN A 241 -7.14 -6.05 7.14
N ASP A 242 -6.22 -6.61 6.37
CA ASP A 242 -4.85 -6.83 6.81
C ASP A 242 -4.05 -5.58 6.54
N THR A 243 -3.07 -5.28 7.37
CA THR A 243 -2.30 -4.05 7.27
C THR A 243 -0.81 -4.31 7.39
N ASP A 244 -0.05 -3.33 6.88
CA ASP A 244 1.39 -3.34 7.02
C ASP A 244 1.82 -1.91 7.32
N ILE A 245 2.55 -1.71 8.42
CA ILE A 245 2.89 -0.37 8.87
C ILE A 245 3.89 0.30 7.93
N ASP A 246 4.64 -0.49 7.18
CA ASP A 246 5.61 0.03 6.22
C ASP A 246 4.98 0.36 4.87
N GLY A 247 3.73 -0.05 4.68
CA GLY A 247 3.04 0.17 3.42
C GLY A 247 3.40 -0.83 2.35
N ASP A 248 3.95 -1.98 2.74
CA ASP A 248 4.33 -3.01 1.78
C ASP A 248 3.11 -3.71 1.21
N THR A 249 3.23 -4.18 -0.01
CA THR A 249 2.17 -4.93 -0.66
C THR A 249 2.06 -6.31 -0.05
N LEU A 250 0.86 -6.66 0.41
CA LEU A 250 0.62 -7.93 1.06
C LEU A 250 0.11 -8.97 0.07
N ARG A 251 0.48 -10.23 0.31
CA ARG A 251 -0.06 -11.36 -0.45
C ARG A 251 -0.26 -12.55 0.49
N ILE A 252 -1.11 -13.45 0.07
CA ILE A 252 -1.34 -14.69 0.82
C ILE A 252 -0.19 -15.64 0.50
N ASP A 253 0.49 -16.11 1.53
CA ASP A 253 1.61 -17.03 1.37
C ASP A 253 1.15 -18.48 1.35
N SER A 254 0.20 -18.81 2.21
CA SER A 254 -0.31 -20.18 2.33
C SER A 254 -1.67 -20.17 3.02
N ALA A 255 -2.39 -21.26 2.82
CA ALA A 255 -3.67 -21.46 3.49
C ALA A 255 -3.94 -22.94 3.66
N SER A 256 -4.68 -23.29 4.71
CA SER A 256 -5.05 -24.68 4.96
C SER A 256 -6.39 -24.74 5.68
N VAL A 257 -7.06 -25.87 5.52
CA VAL A 257 -8.32 -26.15 6.20
C VAL A 257 -8.35 -27.67 6.49
N PRO A 258 -8.95 -28.11 7.60
CA PRO A 258 -9.06 -29.55 7.84
C PRO A 258 -9.77 -30.25 6.68
N SER A 259 -9.25 -31.39 6.25
CA SER A 259 -9.74 -32.08 5.06
C SER A 259 -11.19 -32.55 5.18
N ASP A 260 -11.68 -32.78 6.39
CA ASP A 260 -13.08 -33.14 6.60
C ASP A 260 -14.02 -31.95 6.48
N GLN A 261 -13.49 -30.73 6.43
CA GLN A 261 -14.30 -29.52 6.25
C GLN A 261 -14.29 -29.04 4.80
N GLY A 262 -13.22 -29.31 4.06
CA GLY A 262 -13.15 -28.88 2.67
C GLY A 262 -11.72 -28.75 2.17
N THR A 263 -11.58 -27.97 1.11
CA THR A 263 -10.29 -27.63 0.52
C THR A 263 -10.20 -26.13 0.33
N VAL A 264 -8.99 -25.59 0.33
CA VAL A 264 -8.75 -24.17 0.06
C VAL A 264 -7.62 -24.02 -0.93
N GLU A 265 -7.78 -23.10 -1.87
CA GLU A 265 -6.76 -22.74 -2.86
C GLU A 265 -6.57 -21.24 -2.86
N ILE A 266 -5.38 -20.81 -3.25
CA ILE A 266 -5.10 -19.39 -3.48
C ILE A 266 -5.23 -19.13 -4.97
N VAL A 267 -6.17 -18.28 -5.36
CA VAL A 267 -6.46 -17.98 -6.77
C VAL A 267 -6.58 -16.47 -6.93
N ASP A 268 -5.74 -15.90 -7.79
CA ASP A 268 -5.74 -14.47 -8.06
C ASP A 268 -5.68 -13.62 -6.78
N GLY A 269 -4.87 -14.07 -5.82
CA GLY A 269 -4.66 -13.34 -4.58
C GLY A 269 -5.77 -13.45 -3.56
N LYS A 270 -6.72 -14.37 -3.76
CA LYS A 270 -7.84 -14.59 -2.84
C LYS A 270 -7.91 -16.07 -2.47
N LEU A 271 -8.65 -16.37 -1.44
CA LEU A 271 -8.90 -17.76 -1.04
C LEU A 271 -10.16 -18.26 -1.73
N VAL A 272 -10.09 -19.45 -2.30
CA VAL A 272 -11.27 -20.16 -2.79
C VAL A 272 -11.44 -21.39 -1.90
N PHE A 273 -12.53 -21.40 -1.11
CA PHE A 273 -12.86 -22.49 -0.22
C PHE A 273 -13.97 -23.32 -0.84
N THR A 274 -13.76 -24.63 -0.93
CA THR A 274 -14.76 -25.57 -1.40
C THR A 274 -15.10 -26.50 -0.23
N PRO A 275 -16.34 -26.46 0.27
CA PRO A 275 -16.71 -27.39 1.35
C PRO A 275 -16.55 -28.83 0.92
N ALA A 276 -16.22 -29.69 1.88
CA ALA A 276 -16.24 -31.14 1.63
C ALA A 276 -17.65 -31.56 1.25
N GLU A 277 -17.78 -32.63 0.48
CA GLU A 277 -19.09 -33.10 0.02
C GLU A 277 -20.05 -33.27 1.21
N ASN A 278 -21.21 -32.63 1.13
CA ASN A 278 -22.25 -32.70 2.15
C ASN A 278 -21.83 -32.17 3.53
N PHE A 279 -20.73 -31.41 3.59
CA PHE A 279 -20.31 -30.77 4.85
C PHE A 279 -21.17 -29.53 5.10
N ASN A 280 -21.72 -29.43 6.28
CA ASN A 280 -22.34 -28.19 6.76
C ASN A 280 -21.90 -27.95 8.20
N GLY A 281 -21.90 -26.70 8.61
CA GLY A 281 -21.39 -26.31 9.92
C GLY A 281 -20.29 -25.29 9.78
N ASP A 282 -19.50 -25.12 10.82
CA ASP A 282 -18.43 -24.13 10.85
C ASP A 282 -17.11 -24.76 10.38
N ALA A 283 -16.50 -24.14 9.39
CA ALA A 283 -15.17 -24.50 8.91
C ALA A 283 -14.19 -23.39 9.29
N GLU A 284 -12.95 -23.77 9.58
CA GLU A 284 -11.93 -22.80 9.97
C GLU A 284 -10.73 -22.95 9.04
N ILE A 285 -10.51 -21.91 8.22
CA ILE A 285 -9.34 -21.81 7.37
C ILE A 285 -8.27 -21.05 8.14
N THR A 286 -7.03 -21.52 8.11
CA THR A 286 -5.88 -20.75 8.59
C THR A 286 -5.11 -20.26 7.39
N TYR A 287 -4.79 -18.97 7.35
CA TYR A 287 -3.98 -18.44 6.26
C TYR A 287 -2.82 -17.62 6.80
N THR A 288 -1.78 -17.52 6.01
CA THR A 288 -0.58 -16.75 6.31
C THR A 288 -0.44 -15.67 5.27
N VAL A 289 -0.30 -14.42 5.73
CA VAL A 289 -0.04 -13.28 4.85
C VAL A 289 1.44 -12.90 4.97
N THR A 290 2.04 -12.45 3.88
CA THR A 290 3.43 -12.02 3.85
C THR A 290 3.57 -10.66 3.18
N ASP A 291 4.55 -9.90 3.67
CA ASP A 291 4.97 -8.65 3.04
C ASP A 291 6.15 -8.87 2.06
N GLY A 292 6.52 -10.13 1.94
CA GLY A 292 7.71 -10.52 1.17
C GLY A 292 8.89 -10.96 2.01
N UNK A 293 8.73 -10.57 3.31
CA UNK A 293 9.72 -10.88 4.19
C UNK A 293 9.26 -11.58 5.40
N LEU A 294 8.43 -10.94 5.99
CA LEU A 294 7.89 -11.41 7.28
C LEU A 294 6.44 -11.85 7.07
N THR A 295 5.88 -12.57 8.06
CA THR A 295 4.54 -13.14 7.92
C THR A 295 3.72 -12.95 9.18
N ASP A 296 2.40 -13.15 9.02
CA ASP A 296 1.48 -13.22 10.16
C ASP A 296 0.30 -14.14 9.82
N UNK A 297 -0.40 -14.70 10.63
CA UNK A 297 -1.39 -15.64 10.43
C UNK A 297 -2.68 -15.05 10.86
N ALA A 298 -3.71 -15.59 10.33
CA ALA A 298 -5.07 -15.28 10.74
C ALA A 298 -5.99 -16.41 10.30
N LYS A 299 -7.27 -16.31 10.67
CA LYS A 299 -8.27 -17.35 10.41
C LYS A 299 -9.45 -16.78 9.65
N VAL A 300 -10.16 -17.69 8.94
CA VAL A 300 -11.45 -17.36 8.35
C VAL A 300 -12.50 -18.34 8.88
N UNK A 301 -13.34 -18.03 9.39
CA UNK A 301 -14.32 -18.72 9.82
C UNK A 301 -15.30 -18.75 8.80
N VAL A 302 -15.67 -19.75 8.28
CA VAL A 302 -16.68 -19.97 7.24
C VAL A 302 -17.86 -20.71 7.81
N THR A 303 -19.04 -20.12 7.70
CA THR A 303 -20.30 -20.80 8.05
C THR A 303 -20.86 -21.41 6.77
N VAL A 304 -21.02 -22.75 6.77
CA VAL A 304 -21.58 -23.47 5.63
C VAL A 304 -23.03 -23.87 5.95
N UNK A 305 -23.78 -23.35 5.36
CA UNK A 305 -25.06 -23.51 5.56
C UNK A 305 -25.46 -24.71 4.92
N PRO A 306 -26.40 -25.52 5.50
CA PRO A 306 -26.91 -26.74 4.86
C PRO A 306 -27.86 -26.44 3.69
N VAL A 307 -27.89 -27.38 2.74
CA VAL A 307 -28.79 -27.31 1.58
C VAL A 307 -29.48 -28.67 1.44
N UNK A 308 -30.53 -28.83 1.31
CA UNK A 308 -31.17 -29.94 1.14
C UNK A 308 -30.77 -30.47 -0.11
N ASP A 309 -30.23 -31.44 -0.08
CA ASP A 309 -29.84 -32.22 -1.26
C ASP A 309 -31.01 -32.95 -1.87
N ALA A 310 -30.95 -33.19 -3.16
CA ALA A 310 -32.02 -33.91 -3.84
C ALA A 310 -31.90 -35.42 -3.55
N PRO A 311 -33.01 -36.10 -3.38
CA PRO A 311 -32.97 -37.55 -3.16
C PRO A 311 -32.59 -38.27 -4.44
N THR A 312 -32.16 -39.52 -4.29
CA THR A 312 -31.88 -40.41 -5.42
C THR A 312 -32.73 -41.64 -5.34
N ILE A 313 -33.03 -42.24 -6.50
CA ILE A 313 -33.81 -43.46 -6.57
C ILE A 313 -33.19 -44.39 -7.61
N LYS A 314 -33.22 -45.68 -7.32
CA LYS A 314 -32.85 -46.70 -8.27
C LYS A 314 -33.96 -47.74 -8.34
N VAL A 315 -34.42 -48.05 -9.56
CA VAL A 315 -35.37 -49.08 -9.82
C VAL A 315 -34.62 -50.33 -10.33
N ASP A 316 -34.72 -51.43 -9.62
CA ASP A 316 -34.08 -52.71 -10.03
C ASP A 316 -35.21 -53.69 -10.36
N ALA A 317 -35.55 -53.82 -11.63
CA ALA A 317 -36.56 -54.76 -12.09
C ALA A 317 -36.03 -56.17 -12.04
N VAL A 318 -36.85 -57.15 -11.80
CA VAL A 318 -36.47 -58.57 -11.96
C VAL A 318 -36.15 -58.81 -13.43
N GLU A 319 -35.33 -59.81 -13.71
CA GLU A 319 -34.92 -60.09 -15.08
C GLU A 319 -36.10 -60.47 -15.96
N SER A 320 -37.01 -61.32 -15.43
CA SER A 320 -38.20 -61.72 -16.19
C SER A 320 -39.29 -62.26 -15.25
N ILE A 321 -40.49 -62.29 -15.80
CA ILE A 321 -41.63 -62.98 -15.21
C ILE A 321 -42.24 -63.84 -16.31
N THR A 322 -43.03 -64.89 -15.91
CA THR A 322 -43.61 -65.82 -16.87
C THR A 322 -45.17 -65.74 -16.74
N GLU A 323 -45.82 -65.58 -17.87
CA GLU A 323 -47.28 -65.55 -17.86
C GLU A 323 -47.80 -66.89 -17.27
N ASP A 324 -48.99 -66.80 -16.72
CA ASP A 324 -49.67 -67.92 -16.04
C ASP A 324 -48.99 -68.35 -14.74
N ALA A 325 -47.82 -67.80 -14.44
CA ALA A 325 -47.11 -68.05 -13.18
C ALA A 325 -47.09 -66.86 -12.26
N VAL A 326 -47.69 -65.74 -12.62
CA VAL A 326 -47.70 -64.51 -11.84
C VAL A 326 -48.99 -64.43 -10.99
N ASN A 327 -48.89 -63.66 -9.92
CA ASN A 327 -50.07 -63.40 -9.04
C ASN A 327 -49.79 -62.01 -8.41
N THR A 328 -50.68 -61.58 -7.54
CA THR A 328 -50.59 -60.25 -6.92
C THR A 328 -49.50 -60.16 -5.86
N ASP A 329 -48.82 -61.22 -5.54
CA ASP A 329 -47.65 -61.19 -4.68
C ASP A 329 -46.36 -61.19 -5.49
N THR A 330 -46.44 -61.25 -6.83
CA THR A 330 -45.25 -61.26 -7.68
C THR A 330 -44.54 -59.92 -7.58
N VAL A 331 -43.28 -59.92 -7.15
CA VAL A 331 -42.42 -58.74 -7.08
C VAL A 331 -41.80 -58.50 -8.45
N VAL A 332 -42.02 -57.38 -9.04
CA VAL A 332 -41.49 -57.04 -10.37
C VAL A 332 -40.31 -56.10 -10.30
N ALA A 333 -40.14 -55.37 -9.19
CA ALA A 333 -38.98 -54.49 -9.01
C ALA A 333 -38.77 -54.19 -7.53
N THR A 334 -37.56 -53.84 -7.18
CA THR A 334 -37.20 -53.32 -5.84
C THR A 334 -36.68 -51.91 -6.03
N LEU A 335 -37.12 -50.99 -5.15
CA LEU A 335 -36.70 -49.60 -5.19
C LEU A 335 -35.68 -49.33 -4.09
N THR A 336 -34.57 -48.63 -4.39
CA THR A 336 -33.63 -48.16 -3.41
C THR A 336 -33.63 -46.63 -3.48
N VAL A 337 -33.92 -45.98 -2.33
CA VAL A 337 -33.94 -44.52 -2.26
C VAL A 337 -32.92 -44.09 -1.21
N ARG A 338 -32.27 -42.92 -1.46
CA ARG A 338 -31.30 -42.34 -0.54
C ARG A 338 -31.43 -40.84 -0.58
N ASP A 339 -31.20 -40.21 0.58
CA ASP A 339 -31.16 -38.76 0.70
C ASP A 339 -30.23 -38.45 1.85
N THR A 340 -29.37 -37.43 1.65
CA THR A 340 -28.36 -37.06 2.64
C THR A 340 -28.98 -36.40 3.85
N ASP A 341 -30.04 -35.63 3.62
CA ASP A 341 -30.65 -34.76 4.64
C ASP A 341 -31.97 -35.26 5.19
N THR A 342 -32.64 -36.10 4.40
CA THR A 342 -34.01 -36.52 4.72
C THR A 342 -34.04 -38.01 5.02
N PRO A 343 -34.50 -38.42 6.20
CA PRO A 343 -34.66 -39.85 6.51
C PRO A 343 -35.59 -40.54 5.52
N GLU A 344 -35.26 -41.80 5.23
CA GLU A 344 -36.00 -42.59 4.23
C GLU A 344 -37.49 -42.62 4.47
N ASP A 345 -37.93 -42.68 5.74
CA ASP A 345 -39.34 -42.75 6.08
C ASP A 345 -40.11 -41.44 5.86
N GLN A 346 -39.37 -40.37 5.53
CA GLN A 346 -39.98 -39.08 5.22
C GLN A 346 -39.99 -38.79 3.73
N LEU A 347 -39.37 -39.66 2.95
CA LEU A 347 -39.35 -39.50 1.49
C LEU A 347 -40.70 -40.01 0.93
N THR A 348 -41.20 -39.32 -0.10
CA THR A 348 -42.40 -39.72 -0.78
C THR A 348 -42.03 -40.41 -2.10
N ILE A 349 -42.39 -41.70 -2.21
CA ILE A 349 -42.16 -42.49 -3.39
C ILE A 349 -43.45 -42.62 -4.18
N SER A 350 -43.40 -42.45 -5.50
CA SER A 350 -44.58 -42.57 -6.36
C SER A 350 -44.23 -43.42 -7.57
N LEU A 351 -45.14 -44.30 -7.98
CA LEU A 351 -44.99 -44.99 -9.26
C LEU A 351 -45.40 -44.04 -10.36
N GLU A 352 -44.61 -44.01 -11.44
CA GLU A 352 -44.87 -43.17 -12.61
C GLU A 352 -45.34 -44.05 -13.78
N ASN A 353 -46.04 -43.44 -14.71
CA ASN A 353 -46.53 -44.11 -15.91
C ASN A 353 -47.35 -45.37 -15.60
N ASN A 354 -48.07 -45.35 -14.50
CA ASN A 354 -48.86 -46.49 -14.02
C ASN A 354 -50.38 -46.22 -14.19
N SER A 355 -50.74 -45.49 -15.24
CA SER A 355 -52.15 -45.17 -15.51
C SER A 355 -52.97 -46.40 -15.84
N ASN A 356 -52.31 -47.44 -16.34
CA ASN A 356 -52.98 -48.74 -16.58
C ASN A 356 -53.26 -49.51 -15.29
N GLY A 357 -52.66 -49.09 -14.16
CA GLY A 357 -52.91 -49.69 -12.88
C GLY A 357 -52.23 -51.05 -12.69
N TYR A 358 -51.21 -51.37 -13.45
CA TYR A 358 -50.59 -52.69 -13.40
C TYR A 358 -49.77 -52.92 -12.12
N PHE A 359 -49.29 -51.86 -11.51
CA PHE A 359 -48.32 -51.95 -10.42
C PHE A 359 -48.82 -51.32 -9.15
N VAL A 360 -48.38 -51.85 -8.03
CA VAL A 360 -48.61 -51.26 -6.71
C VAL A 360 -47.30 -51.30 -5.93
N LEU A 361 -47.05 -50.23 -5.15
CA LEU A 361 -45.90 -50.13 -4.29
C LEU A 361 -46.25 -50.64 -2.89
N VAL A 362 -45.50 -51.62 -2.40
CA VAL A 362 -45.68 -52.19 -1.06
C VAL A 362 -44.32 -52.10 -0.36
N GLY A 363 -44.14 -51.12 0.55
CA GLY A 363 -42.85 -50.86 1.11
C GLY A 363 -41.93 -50.33 0.00
N ASN A 364 -40.83 -50.97 -0.23
CA ASN A 364 -39.93 -50.66 -1.34
C ASN A 364 -39.97 -51.70 -2.44
N GLU A 365 -40.99 -52.58 -2.45
CA GLU A 365 -41.22 -53.53 -3.51
C GLU A 365 -42.35 -53.09 -4.41
N VAL A 366 -42.21 -53.29 -5.72
CA VAL A 366 -43.25 -53.07 -6.67
C VAL A 366 -43.85 -54.45 -7.04
N LYS A 367 -45.14 -54.60 -6.87
CA LYS A 367 -45.83 -55.84 -7.16
C LYS A 367 -46.89 -55.63 -8.23
N LEU A 368 -47.34 -56.72 -8.86
CA LEU A 368 -48.46 -56.65 -9.79
C LEU A 368 -49.76 -56.48 -9.03
N THR A 369 -50.65 -55.65 -9.57
CA THR A 369 -52.02 -55.61 -9.16
C THR A 369 -52.76 -56.72 -9.91
N GLN A 370 -54.09 -56.96 -9.55
CA GLN A 370 -54.88 -57.90 -10.32
C GLN A 370 -54.90 -57.47 -11.81
N ALA A 371 -55.02 -56.14 -12.07
CA ALA A 371 -54.97 -55.63 -13.48
C ALA A 371 -53.66 -55.98 -14.17
N GLY A 372 -52.55 -55.93 -13.41
CA GLY A 372 -51.23 -56.30 -13.95
C GLY A 372 -51.17 -57.78 -14.24
N VAL A 373 -51.65 -58.61 -13.32
CA VAL A 373 -51.70 -60.08 -13.53
C VAL A 373 -52.55 -60.41 -14.76
N ASP A 374 -53.73 -59.78 -14.85
CA ASP A 374 -54.61 -60.00 -16.01
C ASP A 374 -53.97 -59.59 -17.33
N ALA A 375 -53.23 -58.49 -17.31
CA ALA A 375 -52.53 -57.97 -18.52
C ALA A 375 -51.40 -58.90 -18.96
N VAL A 376 -50.64 -59.40 -17.99
CA VAL A 376 -49.51 -60.32 -18.29
C VAL A 376 -50.06 -61.58 -18.90
N ASN A 377 -51.19 -62.07 -18.36
CA ASN A 377 -51.77 -63.33 -18.80
C ASN A 377 -52.68 -63.17 -20.01
N ASN A 378 -52.75 -61.98 -20.58
CA ASN A 378 -53.65 -61.72 -21.71
C ASN A 378 -52.90 -62.00 -23.02
N ASP A 379 -53.31 -63.04 -23.71
CA ASP A 379 -52.69 -63.44 -24.98
C ASP A 379 -52.89 -62.41 -26.07
N GLU A 380 -54.02 -61.68 -26.05
CA GLU A 380 -54.29 -60.68 -27.06
C GLU A 380 -53.38 -59.46 -26.90
N LEU A 381 -53.10 -59.08 -25.66
CA LEU A 381 -52.14 -58.01 -25.38
C LEU A 381 -50.73 -58.42 -25.73
N ASN A 382 -50.45 -59.70 -25.52
CA ASN A 382 -49.18 -60.31 -25.87
C ASN A 382 -47.95 -59.49 -25.42
N LEU A 383 -47.97 -59.08 -24.12
CA LEU A 383 -46.92 -58.24 -23.58
C LEU A 383 -45.58 -58.99 -23.60
N LYS A 384 -44.53 -58.36 -24.11
CA LYS A 384 -43.17 -58.90 -24.17
C LYS A 384 -42.27 -58.34 -23.10
N ASP A 385 -42.59 -57.17 -22.58
CA ASP A 385 -41.82 -56.52 -21.55
C ASP A 385 -42.75 -55.62 -20.71
N LEU A 386 -42.26 -55.27 -19.54
CA LEU A 386 -42.92 -54.25 -18.69
C LEU A 386 -41.84 -53.31 -18.19
N THR A 387 -42.12 -52.02 -18.19
CA THR A 387 -41.25 -51.02 -17.62
C THR A 387 -41.87 -50.50 -16.33
N ILE A 388 -41.05 -50.51 -15.28
CA ILE A 388 -41.44 -49.98 -13.98
C ILE A 388 -40.74 -48.66 -13.82
N SER A 389 -41.48 -47.55 -13.61
CA SER A 389 -40.93 -46.21 -13.40
C SER A 389 -41.40 -45.71 -12.03
N ALA A 390 -40.48 -45.06 -11.33
CA ALA A 390 -40.80 -44.51 -10.01
C ALA A 390 -40.03 -43.23 -9.77
N SER A 391 -40.58 -42.42 -8.87
CA SER A 391 -39.94 -41.15 -8.48
C SER A 391 -39.90 -41.05 -6.98
N VAL A 392 -38.99 -40.21 -6.48
CA VAL A 392 -38.87 -39.91 -5.06
C VAL A 392 -38.79 -38.42 -4.86
N SER A 393 -39.40 -37.91 -3.82
CA SER A 393 -39.43 -36.50 -3.46
C SER A 393 -39.17 -36.34 -1.97
N ASP A 394 -38.33 -35.33 -1.65
CA ASP A 394 -38.10 -34.87 -0.28
C ASP A 394 -38.99 -33.68 0.07
N GLY A 395 -39.79 -33.20 -0.89
CA GLY A 395 -40.70 -32.08 -0.69
C GLY A 395 -40.07 -30.72 -0.91
N VAL A 396 -38.76 -30.67 -1.17
CA VAL A 396 -38.01 -29.41 -1.31
C VAL A 396 -37.30 -29.31 -2.68
N ASN A 397 -36.60 -30.35 -3.02
CA ASN A 397 -35.79 -30.37 -4.25
C ASN A 397 -36.56 -30.97 -5.42
N PRO A 398 -36.08 -30.84 -6.64
CA PRO A 398 -36.75 -31.54 -7.77
C PRO A 398 -36.79 -33.03 -7.54
N THR A 399 -37.90 -33.62 -7.96
CA THR A 399 -38.16 -35.06 -7.86
C THR A 399 -37.15 -35.82 -8.71
N ALA A 400 -36.59 -36.89 -8.16
CA ALA A 400 -35.72 -37.79 -8.91
C ALA A 400 -36.54 -38.98 -9.41
N SER A 401 -36.19 -39.49 -10.57
CA SER A 401 -36.94 -40.58 -11.20
C SER A 401 -35.95 -41.60 -11.79
N ASP A 402 -36.39 -42.84 -11.88
CA ASP A 402 -35.64 -43.89 -12.52
C ASP A 402 -36.64 -44.92 -13.08
N SER A 403 -36.16 -45.74 -14.00
CA SER A 403 -36.99 -46.78 -14.59
C SER A 403 -36.11 -47.96 -15.01
N ASP A 404 -36.71 -49.15 -14.97
CA ASP A 404 -36.07 -50.36 -15.42
C ASP A 404 -37.13 -51.27 -16.01
N SER A 405 -36.71 -52.26 -16.80
CA SER A 405 -37.64 -53.10 -17.55
C SER A 405 -37.33 -54.57 -17.33
N LEU A 406 -38.38 -55.35 -17.35
CA LEU A 406 -38.30 -56.82 -17.27
C LEU A 406 -38.85 -57.44 -18.54
N VAL A 407 -38.48 -58.69 -18.79
CA VAL A 407 -39.02 -59.46 -19.91
C VAL A 407 -40.19 -60.27 -19.44
N VAL A 408 -41.25 -60.37 -20.26
CA VAL A 408 -42.39 -61.27 -20.02
C VAL A 408 -42.18 -62.47 -20.93
N ASN A 409 -41.97 -63.64 -20.27
CA ASN A 409 -41.83 -64.89 -20.99
C ASN A 409 -43.22 -65.43 -21.30
N ARG A 410 -43.48 -65.61 -22.58
CA ARG A 410 -44.77 -66.12 -23.04
C ARG A 410 -44.79 -67.62 -23.02
N VAL A 411 -45.95 -68.25 -22.69
CA VAL A 411 -46.17 -69.66 -22.68
C VAL A 411 -47.03 -70.00 -23.93
N ASN A 412 -46.67 -71.03 -24.66
CA ASN A 412 -47.42 -71.42 -25.84
C ASN A 412 -48.78 -72.00 -25.45
N ASP A 413 -49.83 -71.43 -25.90
CA ASP A 413 -51.19 -71.93 -25.64
C ASP A 413 -51.66 -72.75 -26.84
N ALA A 414 -52.56 -73.69 -26.60
CA ALA A 414 -53.15 -74.50 -27.65
C ALA A 414 -54.10 -73.62 -28.49
N PRO A 415 -54.19 -73.84 -29.76
CA PRO A 415 -55.16 -73.13 -30.56
C PRO A 415 -56.62 -73.50 -30.12
N THR A 416 -57.48 -72.56 -30.37
CA THR A 416 -58.90 -72.71 -30.00
C THR A 416 -59.85 -72.53 -31.20
N VAL A 417 -61.06 -73.06 -31.10
CA VAL A 417 -62.11 -72.80 -32.05
C VAL A 417 -62.84 -71.56 -31.60
N GLU A 418 -62.71 -70.47 -32.38
CA GLU A 418 -63.34 -69.21 -32.04
C GLU A 418 -64.72 -69.13 -32.64
N ASN A 419 -64.85 -69.43 -33.96
CA ASN A 419 -66.10 -69.42 -34.67
C ASN A 419 -66.32 -70.80 -35.31
N ALA A 420 -67.03 -71.63 -34.67
CA ALA A 420 -67.29 -73.01 -35.14
C ALA A 420 -67.83 -73.00 -36.59
N ILE A 421 -67.30 -73.88 -37.38
CA ILE A 421 -67.89 -74.06 -38.73
C ILE A 421 -69.28 -74.65 -38.58
N ALA A 422 -70.25 -73.99 -39.15
CA ALA A 422 -71.64 -74.46 -39.16
C ALA A 422 -71.78 -75.67 -40.10
N ASP A 423 -72.71 -76.51 -39.80
CA ASP A 423 -73.03 -77.57 -40.69
C ASP A 423 -73.33 -77.01 -42.08
N GLN A 424 -72.80 -77.68 -43.10
CA GLN A 424 -72.98 -77.28 -44.48
C GLN A 424 -74.12 -78.15 -45.11
N VAL A 425 -75.13 -77.46 -45.55
CA VAL A 425 -76.23 -78.13 -46.28
C VAL A 425 -76.18 -77.68 -47.76
N LEU A 426 -75.92 -78.63 -48.63
CA LEU A 426 -75.61 -78.31 -50.02
C LEU A 426 -76.57 -79.08 -50.95
N SER A 427 -76.69 -78.57 -52.16
CA SER A 427 -77.46 -79.26 -53.27
C SER A 427 -76.43 -79.90 -54.18
N GLU A 428 -76.85 -80.92 -54.90
CA GLU A 428 -75.98 -81.57 -55.86
C GLU A 428 -75.57 -80.51 -56.93
N ASP A 429 -74.36 -80.62 -57.39
CA ASP A 429 -73.75 -79.68 -58.35
C ASP A 429 -73.57 -78.27 -57.84
N PHE A 430 -73.40 -78.08 -56.48
CA PHE A 430 -73.17 -76.77 -55.89
C PHE A 430 -71.88 -76.15 -56.41
N ASP A 431 -71.80 -74.82 -56.44
CA ASP A 431 -70.65 -74.12 -56.89
C ASP A 431 -69.56 -74.18 -55.79
N ALA A 432 -68.29 -74.23 -56.20
CA ALA A 432 -67.14 -74.22 -55.31
C ALA A 432 -67.23 -72.94 -54.40
N TYR A 433 -66.96 -73.08 -53.14
CA TYR A 433 -66.92 -71.98 -52.18
C TYR A 433 -65.79 -72.21 -51.18
N THR A 434 -65.53 -71.24 -50.35
CA THR A 434 -64.44 -71.26 -49.45
C THR A 434 -64.90 -71.09 -48.05
N ILE A 435 -64.22 -71.70 -47.11
CA ILE A 435 -64.37 -71.44 -45.64
C ILE A 435 -63.02 -70.94 -45.19
N ASP A 436 -63.01 -69.75 -44.58
CA ASP A 436 -61.75 -69.15 -44.09
C ASP A 436 -61.43 -69.74 -42.74
N LEU A 437 -60.45 -70.61 -42.67
CA LEU A 437 -60.07 -71.27 -41.46
C LEU A 437 -59.44 -70.30 -40.47
N ASN A 438 -58.84 -69.20 -40.93
CA ASN A 438 -58.31 -68.19 -40.06
C ASN A 438 -59.38 -67.46 -39.22
N GLU A 439 -60.61 -67.53 -39.70
CA GLU A 439 -61.77 -67.00 -38.90
C GLU A 439 -62.33 -68.02 -37.90
N VAL A 440 -62.03 -69.27 -38.18
CA VAL A 440 -62.56 -70.35 -37.37
C VAL A 440 -61.71 -70.63 -36.16
N PHE A 441 -60.40 -70.65 -36.39
CA PHE A 441 -59.43 -71.00 -35.34
C PHE A 441 -58.53 -69.84 -35.02
N LYS A 442 -58.21 -69.73 -33.73
CA LYS A 442 -57.30 -68.69 -33.23
C LYS A 442 -56.22 -69.29 -32.36
N ASP A 443 -55.08 -68.71 -32.47
CA ASP A 443 -53.98 -68.96 -31.55
C ASP A 443 -53.42 -67.59 -31.20
N SER A 444 -53.26 -67.38 -29.91
CA SER A 444 -52.89 -66.06 -29.42
C SER A 444 -51.41 -65.77 -29.59
N ASP A 445 -50.59 -66.79 -29.74
CA ASP A 445 -49.15 -66.59 -29.70
C ASP A 445 -48.42 -67.27 -30.88
N SER A 446 -49.12 -67.91 -31.78
CA SER A 446 -48.48 -68.66 -32.90
C SER A 446 -49.30 -68.51 -34.19
N SER A 447 -48.63 -68.73 -35.30
CA SER A 447 -49.32 -68.89 -36.57
C SER A 447 -49.79 -70.35 -36.70
N LEU A 448 -50.96 -70.50 -37.31
CA LEU A 448 -51.61 -71.82 -37.40
C LEU A 448 -51.30 -72.46 -38.74
N GLU A 449 -51.15 -73.76 -38.69
CA GLU A 449 -51.10 -74.60 -39.88
C GLU A 449 -52.41 -75.43 -39.88
N PHE A 450 -53.10 -75.53 -41.02
CA PHE A 450 -54.39 -76.21 -41.13
C PHE A 450 -54.27 -77.47 -41.92
N SER A 451 -55.07 -78.46 -41.56
CA SER A 451 -55.14 -79.73 -42.28
C SER A 451 -56.62 -80.16 -42.33
N VAL A 452 -56.97 -81.02 -43.33
CA VAL A 452 -58.30 -81.59 -43.48
C VAL A 452 -58.20 -83.09 -43.52
#